data_67fccd5583f544fd18d61b8aac60c86f
#
_entry.id   67fccd5583f544fd18d61b8aac60c86f
#
_cell.length_a   1.000
_cell.length_b   1.000
_cell.length_c   1.000
_cell.angle_alpha   90.00
_cell.angle_beta   90.00
_cell.angle_gamma   90.00
#
_symmetry.space_group_name_H-M   'P 1'
#
loop_
_entity.id
_entity.type
_entity.pdbx_description
1 polymer ?
#
loop_
_entity_poly.entity_id
_entity_poly.type
_entity_poly.pdbx_seq_one_letter_code
_entity_poly.pdbx_strand_id
1 'polypeptide(L)'
;NGLIWFGAGVSIAEILTGTYLAPLGFQRGLTAVIIGHIIGCCMMFFAGLIGARMGKSAMETVKMSFGRKGGLLFAVLNVLQLVGWTAIMIYDGALAADGIFHTGAWVWCIVIGALIVLWIAVGVTNLGKINTIAMAALFILTILLCRVIFFDGSDEGADLSSDAMSFGAAVELSVAMPLSWLPVISDYTREAEKPVKATAASVIVYGLVSCWMYVIGMGAAIYTGETDIAIIMAKAGLGIAALLIVIFSTVTTTFLDAYSAGVSSESIFAKLKGNHVGIVVTVIGTIAAIIFPMDDIT
;
A
#
# COMPACT_ATOMS: atom_id res chain seq x y z
N ASN A 1 -12.65 -0.93 -11.03
CA ASN A 1 -11.49 -1.66 -10.45
C ASN A 1 -10.17 -0.90 -10.62
N GLY A 2 -9.78 -0.43 -11.82
CA GLY A 2 -8.51 0.25 -12.04
C GLY A 2 -8.24 1.44 -11.11
N LEU A 3 -9.25 2.24 -10.78
CA LEU A 3 -9.09 3.39 -9.90
C LEU A 3 -8.76 2.98 -8.44
N ILE A 4 -9.36 1.89 -7.96
CA ILE A 4 -9.06 1.34 -6.62
C ILE A 4 -7.60 0.93 -6.57
N TRP A 5 -7.13 0.19 -7.57
CA TRP A 5 -5.77 -0.33 -7.65
C TRP A 5 -4.72 0.74 -7.97
N PHE A 6 -5.13 1.82 -8.63
CA PHE A 6 -4.32 3.03 -8.71
C PHE A 6 -4.08 3.60 -7.30
N GLY A 7 -5.13 3.72 -6.49
CA GLY A 7 -5.01 4.19 -5.11
C GLY A 7 -4.19 3.28 -4.22
N ALA A 8 -4.32 1.98 -4.37
CA ALA A 8 -3.51 1.02 -3.64
C ALA A 8 -2.01 1.14 -3.95
N GLY A 9 -1.67 1.39 -5.23
CA GLY A 9 -0.28 1.56 -5.66
C GLY A 9 0.33 2.91 -5.30
N VAL A 10 -0.48 3.98 -5.17
CA VAL A 10 0.03 5.29 -4.72
C VAL A 10 0.02 5.34 -3.20
N SER A 11 1.05 4.80 -2.58
CA SER A 11 1.18 4.79 -1.12
C SER A 11 2.59 5.18 -0.67
N ILE A 12 2.69 5.64 0.58
CA ILE A 12 3.97 5.95 1.21
C ILE A 12 4.82 4.70 1.34
N ALA A 13 4.21 3.57 1.72
CA ALA A 13 4.91 2.29 1.88
C ALA A 13 5.63 1.87 0.58
N GLU A 14 5.01 2.09 -0.58
CA GLU A 14 5.63 1.83 -1.89
C GLU A 14 6.86 2.70 -2.13
N ILE A 15 6.79 4.00 -1.79
CA ILE A 15 7.92 4.93 -1.93
C ILE A 15 9.02 4.54 -0.95
N LEU A 16 8.68 4.28 0.32
CA LEU A 16 9.62 3.89 1.37
C LEU A 16 10.34 2.60 0.98
N THR A 17 9.61 1.58 0.52
CA THR A 17 10.21 0.34 0.04
C THR A 17 11.17 0.58 -1.13
N GLY A 18 10.84 1.53 -2.02
CA GLY A 18 11.72 1.96 -3.10
C GLY A 18 13.05 2.51 -2.61
N THR A 19 13.09 3.21 -1.46
CA THR A 19 14.36 3.77 -0.91
C THR A 19 15.35 2.68 -0.54
N TYR A 20 14.88 1.51 -0.09
CA TYR A 20 15.76 0.38 0.29
C TYR A 20 16.54 -0.20 -0.90
N LEU A 21 16.09 0.05 -2.14
CA LEU A 21 16.79 -0.42 -3.34
C LEU A 21 17.95 0.50 -3.77
N ALA A 22 18.05 1.68 -3.16
CA ALA A 22 19.08 2.67 -3.50
C ALA A 22 20.53 2.15 -3.47
N PRO A 23 20.94 1.26 -2.51
CA PRO A 23 22.29 0.71 -2.50
C PRO A 23 22.68 -0.10 -3.75
N LEU A 24 21.71 -0.58 -4.53
CA LEU A 24 21.99 -1.24 -5.81
C LEU A 24 22.42 -0.28 -6.93
N GLY A 25 22.18 1.00 -6.76
CA GLY A 25 22.23 1.99 -7.83
C GLY A 25 21.01 1.94 -8.75
N PHE A 26 20.71 3.05 -9.41
CA PHE A 26 19.46 3.27 -10.13
C PHE A 26 19.17 2.18 -11.19
N GLN A 27 20.14 1.85 -12.05
CA GLN A 27 19.90 0.93 -13.17
C GLN A 27 19.62 -0.51 -12.72
N ARG A 28 20.40 -1.02 -11.74
CA ARG A 28 20.19 -2.38 -11.20
C ARG A 28 18.94 -2.46 -10.37
N GLY A 29 18.66 -1.41 -9.54
CA GLY A 29 17.44 -1.31 -8.77
C GLY A 29 16.21 -1.29 -9.67
N LEU A 30 16.19 -0.46 -10.72
CA LEU A 30 15.09 -0.43 -11.70
C LEU A 30 14.85 -1.81 -12.35
N THR A 31 15.93 -2.52 -12.68
CA THR A 31 15.81 -3.87 -13.25
C THR A 31 15.19 -4.85 -12.25
N ALA A 32 15.59 -4.78 -10.98
CA ALA A 32 15.01 -5.59 -9.91
C ALA A 32 13.51 -5.28 -9.69
N VAL A 33 13.15 -4.00 -9.69
CA VAL A 33 11.73 -3.56 -9.58
C VAL A 33 10.90 -4.14 -10.70
N ILE A 34 11.33 -4.00 -11.95
CA ILE A 34 10.57 -4.50 -13.12
C ILE A 34 10.40 -6.02 -13.05
N ILE A 35 11.48 -6.76 -12.79
CA ILE A 35 11.43 -8.23 -12.71
C ILE A 35 10.51 -8.67 -11.56
N GLY A 36 10.68 -8.08 -10.37
CA GLY A 36 9.88 -8.42 -9.20
C GLY A 36 8.40 -8.16 -9.41
N HIS A 37 8.05 -6.98 -9.94
CA HIS A 37 6.66 -6.64 -10.21
C HIS A 37 6.03 -7.51 -11.30
N ILE A 38 6.78 -7.90 -12.34
CA ILE A 38 6.27 -8.85 -13.35
C ILE A 38 5.92 -10.18 -12.69
N ILE A 39 6.79 -10.72 -11.85
CA ILE A 39 6.57 -11.99 -11.15
C ILE A 39 5.35 -11.87 -10.21
N GLY A 40 5.38 -10.89 -9.30
CA GLY A 40 4.32 -10.71 -8.31
C GLY A 40 2.96 -10.40 -8.93
N CYS A 41 2.92 -9.51 -9.94
CA CYS A 41 1.70 -9.18 -10.68
C CYS A 41 1.14 -10.36 -11.49
N CYS A 42 1.98 -11.23 -12.05
CA CYS A 42 1.51 -12.47 -12.67
C CYS A 42 0.78 -13.37 -11.66
N MET A 43 1.33 -13.56 -10.48
CA MET A 43 0.71 -14.35 -9.42
C MET A 43 -0.60 -13.70 -8.94
N MET A 44 -0.57 -12.38 -8.70
CA MET A 44 -1.74 -11.60 -8.33
C MET A 44 -2.87 -11.70 -9.38
N PHE A 45 -2.51 -11.69 -10.69
CA PHE A 45 -3.49 -11.85 -11.76
C PHE A 45 -4.22 -13.18 -11.69
N PHE A 46 -3.51 -14.28 -11.51
CA PHE A 46 -4.15 -15.60 -11.43
C PHE A 46 -5.03 -15.71 -10.19
N ALA A 47 -4.59 -15.22 -9.03
CA ALA A 47 -5.41 -15.21 -7.83
C ALA A 47 -6.71 -14.41 -8.03
N GLY A 48 -6.61 -13.19 -8.56
CA GLY A 48 -7.77 -12.35 -8.84
C GLY A 48 -8.70 -12.94 -9.91
N LEU A 49 -8.15 -13.61 -10.93
CA LEU A 49 -8.93 -14.25 -11.97
C LEU A 49 -9.75 -15.44 -11.44
N ILE A 50 -9.20 -16.21 -10.49
CA ILE A 50 -9.95 -17.30 -9.83
C ILE A 50 -11.17 -16.72 -9.12
N GLY A 51 -10.99 -15.68 -8.28
CA GLY A 51 -12.09 -15.02 -7.58
C GLY A 51 -13.14 -14.46 -8.53
N ALA A 52 -12.70 -13.75 -9.58
CA ALA A 52 -13.57 -13.14 -10.58
C ALA A 52 -14.42 -14.17 -11.37
N ARG A 53 -13.82 -15.33 -11.71
CA ARG A 53 -14.54 -16.40 -12.43
C ARG A 53 -15.49 -17.18 -11.54
N MET A 54 -15.14 -17.33 -10.27
CA MET A 54 -15.94 -18.13 -9.31
C MET A 54 -16.97 -17.28 -8.56
N GLY A 55 -16.91 -15.93 -8.66
CA GLY A 55 -17.75 -15.03 -7.89
C GLY A 55 -17.50 -15.15 -6.38
N LYS A 56 -16.24 -15.42 -5.97
CA LYS A 56 -15.86 -15.71 -4.59
C LYS A 56 -14.79 -14.78 -4.07
N SER A 57 -14.86 -14.49 -2.75
CA SER A 57 -13.81 -13.77 -2.05
C SER A 57 -12.50 -14.58 -2.01
N ALA A 58 -11.39 -13.92 -1.67
CA ALA A 58 -10.10 -14.57 -1.60
C ALA A 58 -10.10 -15.78 -0.65
N MET A 59 -10.63 -15.60 0.56
CA MET A 59 -10.67 -16.70 1.54
C MET A 59 -11.68 -17.79 1.18
N GLU A 60 -12.70 -17.50 0.39
CA GLU A 60 -13.59 -18.55 -0.16
C GLU A 60 -12.89 -19.35 -1.27
N THR A 61 -12.05 -18.73 -2.10
CA THR A 61 -11.26 -19.45 -3.10
C THR A 61 -10.22 -20.36 -2.44
N VAL A 62 -9.60 -19.92 -1.35
CA VAL A 62 -8.66 -20.75 -0.55
C VAL A 62 -9.36 -22.01 0.00
N LYS A 63 -10.62 -21.91 0.44
CA LYS A 63 -11.40 -23.08 0.89
C LYS A 63 -11.58 -24.15 -0.19
N MET A 64 -11.57 -23.77 -1.46
CA MET A 64 -11.71 -24.72 -2.57
C MET A 64 -10.47 -25.64 -2.67
N SER A 65 -9.28 -25.13 -2.36
CA SER A 65 -8.02 -25.88 -2.44
C SER A 65 -7.66 -26.59 -1.12
N PHE A 66 -7.91 -25.94 0.02
CA PHE A 66 -7.45 -26.40 1.34
C PHE A 66 -8.60 -26.90 2.24
N GLY A 67 -9.82 -26.92 1.72
CA GLY A 67 -11.00 -27.31 2.49
C GLY A 67 -11.35 -26.34 3.61
N ARG A 68 -12.39 -26.71 4.40
CA ARG A 68 -12.93 -25.83 5.43
C ARG A 68 -11.91 -25.49 6.54
N LYS A 69 -11.15 -26.47 7.01
CA LYS A 69 -10.18 -26.28 8.10
C LYS A 69 -8.97 -25.45 7.64
N GLY A 70 -8.41 -25.77 6.47
CA GLY A 70 -7.32 -25.00 5.90
C GLY A 70 -7.75 -23.58 5.56
N GLY A 71 -8.93 -23.39 4.97
CA GLY A 71 -9.48 -22.07 4.70
C GLY A 71 -9.67 -21.21 5.95
N LEU A 72 -10.01 -21.81 7.10
CA LEU A 72 -10.09 -21.11 8.38
C LEU A 72 -8.70 -20.60 8.83
N LEU A 73 -7.67 -21.45 8.73
CA LEU A 73 -6.30 -21.06 9.07
C LEU A 73 -5.84 -19.86 8.22
N PHE A 74 -5.99 -19.95 6.90
CA PHE A 74 -5.61 -18.86 6.01
C PHE A 74 -6.41 -17.57 6.25
N ALA A 75 -7.71 -17.70 6.56
CA ALA A 75 -8.53 -16.52 6.87
C ALA A 75 -8.05 -15.81 8.15
N VAL A 76 -7.69 -16.56 9.19
CA VAL A 76 -7.12 -15.99 10.43
C VAL A 76 -5.77 -15.32 10.15
N LEU A 77 -4.87 -16.00 9.42
CA LEU A 77 -3.56 -15.42 9.06
C LEU A 77 -3.72 -14.16 8.23
N ASN A 78 -4.69 -14.14 7.29
CA ASN A 78 -4.95 -12.96 6.47
C ASN A 78 -5.48 -11.79 7.30
N VAL A 79 -6.39 -12.03 8.25
CA VAL A 79 -6.86 -10.97 9.16
C VAL A 79 -5.70 -10.42 10.00
N LEU A 80 -4.83 -11.26 10.52
CA LEU A 80 -3.65 -10.84 11.28
C LEU A 80 -2.70 -10.00 10.43
N GLN A 81 -2.41 -10.43 9.21
CA GLN A 81 -1.61 -9.66 8.25
C GLN A 81 -2.22 -8.28 7.99
N LEU A 82 -3.53 -8.21 7.75
CA LEU A 82 -4.22 -6.94 7.45
C LEU A 82 -4.28 -6.00 8.67
N VAL A 83 -4.32 -6.52 9.89
CA VAL A 83 -4.12 -5.71 11.11
C VAL A 83 -2.71 -5.14 11.15
N GLY A 84 -1.69 -5.94 10.81
CA GLY A 84 -0.30 -5.51 10.72
C GLY A 84 -0.13 -4.38 9.70
N TRP A 85 -0.60 -4.58 8.46
CA TRP A 85 -0.56 -3.55 7.42
C TRP A 85 -1.31 -2.29 7.82
N THR A 86 -2.49 -2.41 8.45
CA THR A 86 -3.23 -1.26 8.98
C THR A 86 -2.40 -0.46 9.97
N ALA A 87 -1.67 -1.13 10.87
CA ALA A 87 -0.82 -0.46 11.85
C ALA A 87 0.39 0.23 11.18
N ILE A 88 1.10 -0.45 10.29
CA ILE A 88 2.25 0.08 9.54
C ILE A 88 1.84 1.32 8.74
N MET A 89 0.78 1.23 7.94
CA MET A 89 0.31 2.34 7.13
C MET A 89 -0.11 3.56 7.95
N ILE A 90 -0.77 3.35 9.11
CA ILE A 90 -1.13 4.44 10.02
C ILE A 90 0.14 5.07 10.60
N TYR A 91 1.12 4.28 11.00
CA TYR A 91 2.39 4.74 11.56
C TYR A 91 3.19 5.57 10.55
N ASP A 92 3.40 5.06 9.33
CA ASP A 92 4.12 5.76 8.26
C ASP A 92 3.46 7.09 7.91
N GLY A 93 2.13 7.09 7.76
CA GLY A 93 1.37 8.31 7.53
C GLY A 93 1.49 9.30 8.69
N ALA A 94 1.54 8.82 9.92
CA ALA A 94 1.69 9.63 11.12
C ALA A 94 3.10 10.22 11.23
N LEU A 95 4.14 9.47 10.91
CA LEU A 95 5.53 9.97 10.85
C LEU A 95 5.67 11.07 9.80
N ALA A 96 5.16 10.84 8.60
CA ALA A 96 5.18 11.84 7.53
C ALA A 96 4.45 13.13 7.92
N ALA A 97 3.33 13.01 8.65
CA ALA A 97 2.59 14.16 9.15
C ALA A 97 3.33 14.88 10.27
N ASP A 98 3.92 14.14 11.19
CA ASP A 98 4.67 14.71 12.31
C ASP A 98 5.98 15.39 11.88
N GLY A 99 6.62 14.89 10.84
CA GLY A 99 7.79 15.53 10.22
C GLY A 99 7.54 16.96 9.76
N ILE A 100 6.28 17.35 9.52
CA ILE A 100 5.89 18.71 9.13
C ILE A 100 5.40 19.54 10.33
N PHE A 101 4.61 18.95 11.23
CA PHE A 101 3.94 19.71 12.30
C PHE A 101 4.59 19.59 13.67
N HIS A 102 5.42 18.59 13.90
CA HIS A 102 6.12 18.35 15.17
C HIS A 102 5.20 18.31 16.41
N THR A 103 4.02 17.69 16.27
CA THR A 103 3.02 17.60 17.33
C THR A 103 3.07 16.30 18.12
N GLY A 104 3.87 15.35 17.65
CA GLY A 104 3.96 13.97 18.13
C GLY A 104 3.19 12.99 17.24
N ALA A 105 3.88 11.97 16.73
CA ALA A 105 3.32 11.00 15.78
C ALA A 105 2.04 10.31 16.30
N TRP A 106 1.94 10.07 17.63
CA TRP A 106 0.74 9.47 18.23
C TRP A 106 -0.55 10.24 17.96
N VAL A 107 -0.48 11.58 17.86
CA VAL A 107 -1.63 12.43 17.54
C VAL A 107 -2.14 12.12 16.13
N TRP A 108 -1.20 11.98 15.19
CA TRP A 108 -1.50 11.68 13.80
C TRP A 108 -1.99 10.24 13.61
N CYS A 109 -1.50 9.28 14.40
CA CYS A 109 -2.06 7.93 14.42
C CYS A 109 -3.56 7.97 14.76
N ILE A 110 -3.95 8.76 15.76
CA ILE A 110 -5.37 8.91 16.13
C ILE A 110 -6.16 9.60 15.01
N VAL A 111 -5.62 10.67 14.42
CA VAL A 111 -6.30 11.42 13.35
C VAL A 111 -6.52 10.52 12.13
N ILE A 112 -5.48 9.82 11.67
CA ILE A 112 -5.56 8.93 10.51
C ILE A 112 -6.51 7.76 10.80
N GLY A 113 -6.38 7.12 11.98
CA GLY A 113 -7.28 6.04 12.39
C GLY A 113 -8.76 6.48 12.44
N ALA A 114 -9.04 7.66 12.98
CA ALA A 114 -10.39 8.23 13.00
C ALA A 114 -10.92 8.50 11.58
N LEU A 115 -10.09 9.00 10.68
CA LEU A 115 -10.46 9.20 9.27
C LEU A 115 -10.75 7.88 8.56
N ILE A 116 -9.98 6.81 8.81
CA ILE A 116 -10.26 5.49 8.25
C ILE A 116 -11.59 4.94 8.76
N VAL A 117 -11.86 5.06 10.08
CA VAL A 117 -13.15 4.66 10.66
C VAL A 117 -14.31 5.44 10.02
N LEU A 118 -14.16 6.75 9.85
CA LEU A 118 -15.14 7.58 9.15
C LEU A 118 -15.34 7.12 7.71
N TRP A 119 -14.27 6.78 7.01
CA TRP A 119 -14.32 6.29 5.63
C TRP A 119 -15.08 4.96 5.52
N ILE A 120 -14.86 4.04 6.46
CA ILE A 120 -15.61 2.77 6.54
C ILE A 120 -17.10 3.05 6.83
N ALA A 121 -17.39 3.96 7.76
CA ALA A 121 -18.77 4.27 8.18
C ALA A 121 -19.58 4.92 7.05
N VAL A 122 -18.99 5.82 6.27
CA VAL A 122 -19.65 6.51 5.15
C VAL A 122 -19.80 5.59 3.93
N GLY A 123 -18.88 4.65 3.76
CA GLY A 123 -18.86 3.67 2.67
C GLY A 123 -18.29 4.20 1.35
N VAL A 124 -17.64 3.32 0.61
CA VAL A 124 -16.88 3.63 -0.64
C VAL A 124 -17.75 4.26 -1.72
N THR A 125 -19.00 3.83 -1.84
CA THR A 125 -19.92 4.31 -2.89
C THR A 125 -20.26 5.79 -2.75
N ASN A 126 -20.35 6.29 -1.52
CA ASN A 126 -20.67 7.69 -1.24
C ASN A 126 -19.45 8.61 -1.39
N LEU A 127 -18.26 8.07 -1.28
CA LEU A 127 -16.97 8.79 -1.34
C LEU A 127 -16.32 8.79 -2.73
N GLY A 128 -16.95 8.17 -3.73
CA GLY A 128 -16.36 7.95 -5.06
C GLY A 128 -15.81 9.21 -5.73
N LYS A 129 -16.48 10.36 -5.60
CA LYS A 129 -15.98 11.64 -6.14
C LYS A 129 -14.77 12.16 -5.38
N ILE A 130 -14.80 12.09 -4.05
CA ILE A 130 -13.71 12.54 -3.18
C ILE A 130 -12.48 11.67 -3.43
N ASN A 131 -12.68 10.37 -3.53
CA ASN A 131 -11.63 9.43 -3.87
C ASN A 131 -10.99 9.73 -5.24
N THR A 132 -11.79 10.02 -6.26
CA THR A 132 -11.28 10.39 -7.59
C THR A 132 -10.44 11.67 -7.56
N ILE A 133 -10.88 12.68 -6.81
CA ILE A 133 -10.13 13.94 -6.65
C ILE A 133 -8.82 13.68 -5.91
N ALA A 134 -8.85 12.91 -4.83
CA ALA A 134 -7.66 12.51 -4.06
C ALA A 134 -6.64 11.77 -4.96
N MET A 135 -7.11 10.79 -5.76
CA MET A 135 -6.26 10.06 -6.71
C MET A 135 -5.62 10.97 -7.76
N ALA A 136 -6.38 11.92 -8.31
CA ALA A 136 -5.85 12.88 -9.27
C ALA A 136 -4.80 13.80 -8.63
N ALA A 137 -5.05 14.27 -7.40
CA ALA A 137 -4.10 15.08 -6.65
C ALA A 137 -2.82 14.30 -6.32
N LEU A 138 -2.93 13.02 -5.92
CA LEU A 138 -1.80 12.13 -5.70
C LEU A 138 -0.98 11.92 -6.97
N PHE A 139 -1.62 11.71 -8.10
CA PHE A 139 -0.93 11.58 -9.39
C PHE A 139 -0.13 12.83 -9.74
N ILE A 140 -0.72 14.00 -9.56
CA ILE A 140 -0.02 15.28 -9.77
C ILE A 140 1.17 15.41 -8.81
N LEU A 141 1.00 15.03 -7.53
CA LEU A 141 2.08 15.06 -6.56
C LEU A 141 3.25 14.17 -6.98
N THR A 142 2.98 12.94 -7.46
CA THR A 142 4.05 12.05 -7.90
C THR A 142 4.85 12.63 -9.07
N ILE A 143 4.20 13.36 -9.99
CA ILE A 143 4.87 14.07 -11.08
C ILE A 143 5.75 15.21 -10.53
N LEU A 144 5.24 15.98 -9.55
CA LEU A 144 6.01 17.04 -8.92
C LEU A 144 7.23 16.49 -8.17
N LEU A 145 7.07 15.38 -7.44
CA LEU A 145 8.16 14.68 -6.78
C LEU A 145 9.22 14.20 -7.78
N CYS A 146 8.81 13.63 -8.90
CA CYS A 146 9.72 13.24 -9.97
C CYS A 146 10.55 14.43 -10.47
N ARG A 147 9.92 15.58 -10.68
CA ARG A 147 10.63 16.77 -11.13
C ARG A 147 11.69 17.18 -10.12
N VAL A 148 11.34 17.27 -8.82
CA VAL A 148 12.27 17.65 -7.77
C VAL A 148 13.44 16.67 -7.66
N ILE A 149 13.15 15.36 -7.67
CA ILE A 149 14.14 14.32 -7.47
C ILE A 149 15.10 14.23 -8.66
N PHE A 150 14.60 14.24 -9.90
CA PHE A 150 15.40 13.94 -11.08
C PHE A 150 15.94 15.16 -11.82
N PHE A 151 15.40 16.36 -11.57
CA PHE A 151 15.82 17.57 -12.30
C PHE A 151 16.40 18.67 -11.40
N ASP A 152 15.98 18.74 -10.12
CA ASP A 152 16.45 19.74 -9.17
C ASP A 152 17.38 19.15 -8.10
N GLY A 153 17.60 17.81 -8.12
CA GLY A 153 18.49 17.09 -7.20
C GLY A 153 19.96 17.52 -7.40
N SER A 154 20.69 17.68 -6.31
CA SER A 154 22.14 17.96 -6.34
C SER A 154 22.89 16.71 -6.84
N ASP A 155 23.94 16.90 -7.64
CA ASP A 155 24.85 15.83 -8.13
C ASP A 155 25.67 15.15 -7.00
N GLU A 156 25.52 15.56 -5.75
CA GLU A 156 26.11 14.90 -4.59
C GLU A 156 25.26 13.69 -4.18
N GLY A 157 25.38 12.62 -4.96
CA GLY A 157 24.79 11.33 -4.60
C GLY A 157 25.29 10.87 -3.23
N ALA A 158 24.38 10.41 -2.37
CA ALA A 158 24.75 9.83 -1.09
C ALA A 158 25.75 8.67 -1.31
N ASP A 159 26.78 8.60 -0.46
CA ASP A 159 27.67 7.44 -0.43
C ASP A 159 26.92 6.24 0.19
N LEU A 160 26.23 5.49 -0.66
CA LEU A 160 25.37 4.36 -0.29
C LEU A 160 26.17 3.04 -0.16
N SER A 161 27.50 3.11 -0.04
CA SER A 161 28.40 1.96 -0.16
C SER A 161 28.48 1.04 1.07
N SER A 162 27.73 1.27 2.16
CA SER A 162 28.00 0.59 3.43
C SER A 162 27.37 -0.78 3.62
N ASP A 163 26.26 -1.14 2.94
CA ASP A 163 25.69 -2.49 2.98
C ASP A 163 24.97 -2.80 1.65
N ALA A 164 25.69 -3.36 0.72
CA ALA A 164 25.16 -3.65 -0.61
C ALA A 164 24.07 -4.73 -0.54
N MET A 165 22.80 -4.32 -0.65
CA MET A 165 21.69 -5.23 -0.88
C MET A 165 21.99 -6.13 -2.08
N SER A 166 21.77 -7.44 -1.97
CA SER A 166 21.94 -8.34 -3.10
C SER A 166 20.85 -8.10 -4.14
N PHE A 167 21.15 -8.33 -5.42
CA PHE A 167 20.16 -8.22 -6.49
C PHE A 167 18.96 -9.14 -6.25
N GLY A 168 19.19 -10.35 -5.71
CA GLY A 168 18.13 -11.29 -5.36
C GLY A 168 17.19 -10.75 -4.28
N ALA A 169 17.74 -10.15 -3.23
CA ALA A 169 16.95 -9.51 -2.17
C ALA A 169 16.12 -8.33 -2.71
N ALA A 170 16.66 -7.53 -3.60
CA ALA A 170 15.91 -6.45 -4.24
C ALA A 170 14.76 -6.96 -5.12
N VAL A 171 14.97 -8.05 -5.86
CA VAL A 171 13.90 -8.71 -6.62
C VAL A 171 12.84 -9.26 -5.66
N GLU A 172 13.24 -9.92 -4.57
CA GLU A 172 12.33 -10.46 -3.55
C GLU A 172 11.46 -9.34 -2.95
N LEU A 173 12.08 -8.25 -2.53
CA LEU A 173 11.37 -7.09 -1.99
C LEU A 173 10.37 -6.52 -3.00
N SER A 174 10.75 -6.49 -4.29
CA SER A 174 9.88 -6.01 -5.36
C SER A 174 8.76 -7.01 -5.73
N VAL A 175 8.94 -8.30 -5.48
CA VAL A 175 7.89 -9.33 -5.60
C VAL A 175 6.92 -9.26 -4.42
N ALA A 176 7.44 -9.03 -3.21
CA ALA A 176 6.67 -9.08 -1.97
C ALA A 176 5.50 -8.09 -1.97
N MET A 177 5.69 -6.91 -2.54
CA MET A 177 4.65 -5.88 -2.55
C MET A 177 3.39 -6.28 -3.34
N PRO A 178 3.45 -6.71 -4.61
CA PRO A 178 2.26 -7.27 -5.27
C PRO A 178 1.73 -8.53 -4.60
N LEU A 179 2.58 -9.34 -3.96
CA LEU A 179 2.15 -10.54 -3.25
C LEU A 179 1.39 -10.23 -1.98
N SER A 180 1.64 -9.10 -1.31
CA SER A 180 0.86 -8.66 -0.15
C SER A 180 -0.64 -8.49 -0.47
N TRP A 181 -0.95 -8.16 -1.71
CA TRP A 181 -2.32 -8.01 -2.22
C TRP A 181 -2.95 -9.33 -2.74
N LEU A 182 -2.14 -10.39 -2.92
CA LEU A 182 -2.64 -11.67 -3.43
C LEU A 182 -3.76 -12.26 -2.57
N PRO A 183 -3.70 -12.22 -1.22
CA PRO A 183 -4.75 -12.77 -0.38
C PRO A 183 -6.04 -11.96 -0.36
N VAL A 184 -6.11 -10.81 -1.04
CA VAL A 184 -7.27 -9.91 -0.99
C VAL A 184 -7.79 -9.49 -2.36
N ILE A 185 -7.05 -9.68 -3.46
CA ILE A 185 -7.46 -9.20 -4.78
C ILE A 185 -8.82 -9.75 -5.22
N SER A 186 -9.13 -10.99 -4.88
CA SER A 186 -10.40 -11.62 -5.22
C SER A 186 -11.59 -10.94 -4.57
N ASP A 187 -11.42 -10.26 -3.43
CA ASP A 187 -12.48 -9.51 -2.76
C ASP A 187 -13.00 -8.35 -3.64
N TYR A 188 -12.14 -7.82 -4.50
CA TYR A 188 -12.43 -6.71 -5.41
C TYR A 188 -12.79 -7.15 -6.83
N THR A 189 -12.40 -8.37 -7.23
CA THR A 189 -12.64 -8.86 -8.59
C THR A 189 -13.85 -9.80 -8.68
N ARG A 190 -14.33 -10.37 -7.56
CA ARG A 190 -15.43 -11.36 -7.51
C ARG A 190 -16.73 -10.91 -8.18
N GLU A 191 -17.02 -9.61 -8.19
CA GLU A 191 -18.25 -9.06 -8.77
C GLU A 191 -18.05 -8.53 -10.20
N ALA A 192 -16.92 -8.86 -10.84
CA ALA A 192 -16.60 -8.34 -12.16
C ALA A 192 -17.43 -9.02 -13.26
N GLU A 193 -18.19 -8.24 -14.04
CA GLU A 193 -18.94 -8.72 -15.21
C GLU A 193 -18.01 -9.33 -16.29
N LYS A 194 -16.79 -8.81 -16.41
CA LYS A 194 -15.78 -9.30 -17.36
C LYS A 194 -14.52 -9.71 -16.62
N PRO A 195 -14.45 -10.93 -16.08
CA PRO A 195 -13.40 -11.40 -15.18
C PRO A 195 -11.98 -11.10 -15.63
N VAL A 196 -11.63 -11.51 -16.86
CA VAL A 196 -10.26 -11.31 -17.40
C VAL A 196 -9.91 -9.84 -17.54
N LYS A 197 -10.83 -9.02 -18.10
CA LYS A 197 -10.56 -7.61 -18.34
C LYS A 197 -10.46 -6.83 -17.03
N ALA A 198 -11.33 -7.11 -16.07
CA ALA A 198 -11.34 -6.44 -14.77
C ALA A 198 -10.08 -6.79 -13.97
N THR A 199 -9.70 -8.06 -13.91
CA THR A 199 -8.50 -8.50 -13.22
C THR A 199 -7.23 -7.95 -13.89
N ALA A 200 -7.15 -8.00 -15.23
CA ALA A 200 -6.03 -7.45 -15.95
C ALA A 200 -5.90 -5.93 -15.73
N ALA A 201 -7.00 -5.18 -15.79
CA ALA A 201 -6.98 -3.75 -15.50
C ALA A 201 -6.52 -3.45 -14.06
N SER A 202 -6.96 -4.25 -13.07
CA SER A 202 -6.54 -4.10 -11.67
C SER A 202 -5.04 -4.28 -11.54
N VAL A 203 -4.52 -5.39 -12.05
CA VAL A 203 -3.11 -5.79 -11.88
C VAL A 203 -2.16 -4.92 -12.69
N ILE A 204 -2.52 -4.57 -13.93
CA ILE A 204 -1.68 -3.71 -14.78
C ILE A 204 -1.59 -2.30 -14.18
N VAL A 205 -2.72 -1.73 -13.76
CA VAL A 205 -2.74 -0.40 -13.16
C VAL A 205 -1.91 -0.40 -11.87
N TYR A 206 -2.15 -1.38 -10.97
CA TYR A 206 -1.36 -1.51 -9.74
C TYR A 206 0.13 -1.65 -10.05
N GLY A 207 0.52 -2.60 -10.88
CA GLY A 207 1.93 -2.88 -11.17
C GLY A 207 2.67 -1.70 -11.78
N LEU A 208 2.03 -0.94 -12.69
CA LEU A 208 2.64 0.26 -13.26
C LEU A 208 2.81 1.37 -12.22
N VAL A 209 1.80 1.58 -11.38
CA VAL A 209 1.83 2.62 -10.35
C VAL A 209 2.81 2.27 -9.25
N SER A 210 2.82 1.03 -8.76
CA SER A 210 3.76 0.55 -7.75
C SER A 210 5.20 0.64 -8.26
N CYS A 211 5.51 0.18 -9.48
CA CYS A 211 6.83 0.39 -10.09
C CYS A 211 7.25 1.87 -10.10
N TRP A 212 6.30 2.76 -10.44
CA TRP A 212 6.54 4.20 -10.46
C TRP A 212 6.88 4.74 -9.08
N MET A 213 6.15 4.32 -8.03
CA MET A 213 6.40 4.75 -6.64
C MET A 213 7.74 4.22 -6.12
N TYR A 214 8.11 2.99 -6.45
CA TYR A 214 9.46 2.45 -6.16
C TYR A 214 10.57 3.27 -6.83
N VAL A 215 10.37 3.68 -8.08
CA VAL A 215 11.34 4.53 -8.80
C VAL A 215 11.48 5.89 -8.15
N ILE A 216 10.37 6.49 -7.67
CA ILE A 216 10.40 7.74 -6.91
C ILE A 216 11.19 7.57 -5.62
N GLY A 217 10.90 6.55 -4.81
CA GLY A 217 11.61 6.28 -3.56
C GLY A 217 13.10 6.05 -3.77
N MET A 218 13.45 5.16 -4.69
CA MET A 218 14.85 4.87 -5.03
C MET A 218 15.58 6.10 -5.56
N GLY A 219 14.94 6.87 -6.45
CA GLY A 219 15.50 8.12 -6.97
C GLY A 219 15.69 9.16 -5.88
N ALA A 220 14.74 9.29 -4.95
CA ALA A 220 14.86 10.17 -3.81
C ALA A 220 16.10 9.84 -2.97
N ALA A 221 16.26 8.59 -2.57
CA ALA A 221 17.41 8.17 -1.77
C ALA A 221 18.74 8.36 -2.51
N ILE A 222 18.80 8.06 -3.82
CA ILE A 222 20.04 8.19 -4.62
C ILE A 222 20.42 9.66 -4.87
N TYR A 223 19.45 10.51 -5.28
CA TYR A 223 19.75 11.85 -5.77
C TYR A 223 19.63 12.94 -4.71
N THR A 224 18.88 12.71 -3.63
CA THR A 224 18.74 13.70 -2.54
C THR A 224 19.46 13.29 -1.26
N GLY A 225 19.90 12.05 -1.15
CA GLY A 225 20.47 11.48 0.07
C GLY A 225 19.47 11.29 1.21
N GLU A 226 18.16 11.46 0.92
CA GLU A 226 17.08 11.39 1.92
C GLU A 226 16.22 10.17 1.70
N THR A 227 15.90 9.49 2.78
CA THR A 227 14.95 8.37 2.78
C THR A 227 13.61 8.77 3.40
N ASP A 228 13.58 9.85 4.16
CA ASP A 228 12.36 10.39 4.76
C ASP A 228 11.55 11.21 3.75
N ILE A 229 10.38 10.70 3.42
CA ILE A 229 9.46 11.31 2.45
C ILE A 229 8.99 12.68 2.91
N ALA A 230 8.81 12.91 4.22
CA ALA A 230 8.40 14.20 4.75
C ALA A 230 9.48 15.27 4.49
N ILE A 231 10.76 14.91 4.67
CA ILE A 231 11.89 15.79 4.39
C ILE A 231 11.98 16.07 2.88
N ILE A 232 11.85 15.06 2.04
CA ILE A 232 11.86 15.22 0.58
C ILE A 232 10.75 16.16 0.13
N MET A 233 9.53 15.98 0.65
CA MET A 233 8.39 16.83 0.32
C MET A 233 8.55 18.26 0.84
N ALA A 234 9.13 18.46 2.04
CA ALA A 234 9.42 19.77 2.58
C ALA A 234 10.46 20.51 1.73
N LYS A 235 11.54 19.82 1.33
CA LYS A 235 12.56 20.36 0.41
C LYS A 235 11.97 20.71 -0.97
N ALA A 236 10.97 19.95 -1.42
CA ALA A 236 10.23 20.23 -2.66
C ALA A 236 9.30 21.47 -2.57
N GLY A 237 9.20 22.11 -1.41
CA GLY A 237 8.30 23.24 -1.21
C GLY A 237 6.81 22.89 -1.21
N LEU A 238 6.47 21.58 -1.08
CA LEU A 238 5.11 21.10 -1.16
C LEU A 238 4.34 21.17 0.16
N GLY A 239 5.04 21.29 1.30
CA GLY A 239 4.52 21.61 2.62
C GLY A 239 3.16 20.97 2.97
N ILE A 240 2.20 21.79 3.39
CA ILE A 240 0.86 21.34 3.83
C ILE A 240 0.07 20.62 2.73
N ALA A 241 0.23 20.99 1.46
CA ALA A 241 -0.48 20.34 0.37
C ALA A 241 -0.04 18.88 0.20
N ALA A 242 1.26 18.62 0.31
CA ALA A 242 1.81 17.26 0.26
C ALA A 242 1.31 16.42 1.43
N LEU A 243 1.28 17.00 2.64
CA LEU A 243 0.76 16.32 3.81
C LEU A 243 -0.70 15.89 3.66
N LEU A 244 -1.58 16.78 3.20
CA LEU A 244 -2.98 16.43 2.97
C LEU A 244 -3.11 15.26 2.01
N ILE A 245 -2.27 15.27 0.95
CA ILE A 245 -2.27 14.19 -0.03
C ILE A 245 -1.77 12.88 0.59
N VAL A 246 -0.72 12.93 1.40
CA VAL A 246 -0.21 11.77 2.14
C VAL A 246 -1.28 11.18 3.06
N ILE A 247 -1.93 12.00 3.86
CA ILE A 247 -3.00 11.55 4.77
C ILE A 247 -4.14 10.89 3.97
N PHE A 248 -4.60 11.54 2.89
CA PHE A 248 -5.67 10.97 2.07
C PHE A 248 -5.25 9.66 1.38
N SER A 249 -4.00 9.57 0.90
CA SER A 249 -3.45 8.33 0.35
C SER A 249 -3.47 7.22 1.38
N THR A 250 -2.90 7.49 2.55
CA THR A 250 -2.86 6.53 3.66
C THR A 250 -4.27 6.07 4.04
N VAL A 251 -5.22 6.98 4.21
CA VAL A 251 -6.61 6.64 4.55
C VAL A 251 -7.26 5.76 3.49
N THR A 252 -7.09 6.07 2.21
CA THR A 252 -7.71 5.31 1.12
C THR A 252 -7.09 3.94 0.92
N THR A 253 -5.79 3.79 1.09
CA THR A 253 -5.09 2.50 0.98
C THR A 253 -5.38 1.62 2.19
N THR A 254 -5.22 2.15 3.40
CA THR A 254 -5.48 1.41 4.65
C THR A 254 -6.96 1.00 4.79
N PHE A 255 -7.88 1.79 4.21
CA PHE A 255 -9.27 1.37 4.10
C PHE A 255 -9.42 0.02 3.38
N LEU A 256 -8.61 -0.25 2.34
CA LEU A 256 -8.66 -1.53 1.61
C LEU A 256 -8.28 -2.69 2.51
N ASP A 257 -7.27 -2.52 3.36
CA ASP A 257 -6.85 -3.54 4.32
C ASP A 257 -7.93 -3.82 5.35
N ALA A 258 -8.49 -2.77 5.96
CA ALA A 258 -9.56 -2.90 6.94
C ALA A 258 -10.84 -3.53 6.33
N TYR A 259 -11.20 -3.17 5.10
CA TYR A 259 -12.32 -3.76 4.38
C TYR A 259 -12.08 -5.25 4.09
N SER A 260 -10.91 -5.61 3.57
CA SER A 260 -10.57 -7.02 3.28
C SER A 260 -10.43 -7.86 4.54
N ALA A 261 -9.99 -7.29 5.66
CA ALA A 261 -10.03 -7.96 6.97
C ALA A 261 -11.47 -8.29 7.37
N GLY A 262 -12.41 -7.37 7.12
CA GLY A 262 -13.84 -7.60 7.30
C GLY A 262 -14.35 -8.76 6.46
N VAL A 263 -14.09 -8.76 5.16
CA VAL A 263 -14.48 -9.83 4.22
C VAL A 263 -13.87 -11.17 4.61
N SER A 264 -12.59 -11.20 4.99
CA SER A 264 -11.92 -12.42 5.44
C SER A 264 -12.52 -12.97 6.72
N SER A 265 -12.92 -12.09 7.65
CA SER A 265 -13.56 -12.48 8.92
C SER A 265 -14.94 -13.11 8.73
N GLU A 266 -15.71 -12.70 7.72
CA GLU A 266 -16.97 -13.35 7.35
C GLU A 266 -16.75 -14.83 6.95
N SER A 267 -15.58 -15.13 6.39
CA SER A 267 -15.17 -16.51 6.09
C SER A 267 -14.85 -17.34 7.34
N ILE A 268 -14.53 -16.70 8.48
CA ILE A 268 -14.31 -17.36 9.77
C ILE A 268 -15.66 -17.60 10.47
N PHE A 269 -16.44 -16.53 10.61
CA PHE A 269 -17.76 -16.56 11.24
C PHE A 269 -18.77 -15.78 10.39
N ALA A 270 -19.69 -16.49 9.76
CA ALA A 270 -20.69 -15.91 8.85
C ALA A 270 -21.64 -14.86 9.48
N LYS A 271 -21.65 -14.71 10.81
CA LYS A 271 -22.45 -13.71 11.54
C LYS A 271 -21.72 -12.36 11.70
N LEU A 272 -20.42 -12.31 11.42
CA LEU A 272 -19.65 -11.07 11.49
C LEU A 272 -20.07 -10.16 10.33
N LYS A 273 -20.23 -8.88 10.63
CA LYS A 273 -20.48 -7.85 9.62
C LYS A 273 -19.15 -7.20 9.27
N GLY A 274 -18.72 -7.31 8.02
CA GLY A 274 -17.41 -6.84 7.53
C GLY A 274 -17.09 -5.41 7.95
N ASN A 275 -18.05 -4.48 7.85
CA ASN A 275 -17.81 -3.10 8.25
C ASN A 275 -17.49 -2.94 9.77
N HIS A 276 -18.13 -3.72 10.65
CA HIS A 276 -17.84 -3.66 12.09
C HIS A 276 -16.45 -4.23 12.36
N VAL A 277 -16.07 -5.31 11.68
CA VAL A 277 -14.73 -5.89 11.80
C VAL A 277 -13.68 -4.92 11.27
N GLY A 278 -13.92 -4.26 10.13
CA GLY A 278 -13.03 -3.23 9.59
C GLY A 278 -12.77 -2.10 10.59
N ILE A 279 -13.80 -1.63 11.29
CA ILE A 279 -13.65 -0.62 12.36
C ILE A 279 -12.78 -1.17 13.51
N VAL A 280 -13.04 -2.41 13.97
CA VAL A 280 -12.26 -3.03 15.05
C VAL A 280 -10.79 -3.19 14.63
N VAL A 281 -10.54 -3.65 13.42
CA VAL A 281 -9.19 -3.78 12.84
C VAL A 281 -8.48 -2.42 12.82
N THR A 282 -9.18 -1.36 12.37
CA THR A 282 -8.62 0.00 12.37
C THR A 282 -8.27 0.49 13.77
N VAL A 283 -9.14 0.25 14.76
CA VAL A 283 -8.87 0.62 16.16
C VAL A 283 -7.67 -0.14 16.70
N ILE A 284 -7.59 -1.45 16.47
CA ILE A 284 -6.46 -2.28 16.91
C ILE A 284 -5.17 -1.82 16.22
N GLY A 285 -5.22 -1.57 14.90
CA GLY A 285 -4.08 -1.07 14.12
C GLY A 285 -3.61 0.30 14.61
N THR A 286 -4.54 1.21 14.94
CA THR A 286 -4.20 2.53 15.51
C THR A 286 -3.50 2.40 16.86
N ILE A 287 -4.00 1.52 17.74
CA ILE A 287 -3.38 1.27 19.05
C ILE A 287 -1.99 0.65 18.86
N ALA A 288 -1.86 -0.31 17.96
CA ALA A 288 -0.58 -0.93 17.65
C ALA A 288 0.43 0.10 17.09
N ALA A 289 0.02 0.97 16.18
CA ALA A 289 0.84 2.04 15.64
C ALA A 289 1.35 3.05 16.71
N ILE A 290 0.58 3.24 17.78
CA ILE A 290 0.99 4.12 18.90
C ILE A 290 1.97 3.43 19.84
N ILE A 291 1.79 2.12 20.07
CA ILE A 291 2.52 1.40 21.13
C ILE A 291 3.82 0.79 20.62
N PHE A 292 3.82 0.29 19.39
CA PHE A 292 4.96 -0.42 18.82
C PHE A 292 5.69 0.46 17.79
N PRO A 293 7.04 0.60 17.88
CA PRO A 293 7.82 1.19 16.81
C PRO A 293 7.76 0.26 15.60
N MET A 294 7.09 0.70 14.53
CA MET A 294 6.90 -0.13 13.34
C MET A 294 8.14 -0.17 12.45
N ASP A 295 9.11 0.72 12.66
CA ASP A 295 10.38 0.75 11.93
C ASP A 295 11.19 -0.55 12.05
N ASP A 296 11.00 -1.31 13.13
CA ASP A 296 11.66 -2.60 13.33
C ASP A 296 10.93 -3.78 12.64
N ILE A 297 9.76 -3.53 12.03
CA ILE A 297 8.90 -4.57 11.46
C ILE A 297 8.88 -4.50 9.92
N THR A 298 9.27 -3.37 9.36
CA THR A 298 9.42 -3.14 7.92
C THR A 298 10.85 -3.34 7.47
#